data_58a70da9ea558b87938208242a1ca9be
#
_entry.id   58a70da9ea558b87938208242a1ca9be
#
_cell.length_a   1.000
_cell.length_b   1.000
_cell.length_c   1.000
_cell.angle_alpha   90.00
_cell.angle_beta   90.00
_cell.angle_gamma   90.00
#
_symmetry.space_group_name_H-M   'P 1'
#
loop_
_entity.id
_entity.type
_entity.pdbx_description
1 polymer ?
#
loop_
_entity_poly.entity_id
_entity_poly.type
_entity_poly.pdbx_seq_one_letter_code
_entity_poly.pdbx_strand_id
1 'polypeptide(L)'
;INLRQRDESYELKLSSPRYMDLSAIAKGYGVDVVGRLLQKQGIERYLVEIGGEIIARGRKPEDKPWRIAIEAPNDDGRRAHLIIPLSNMGIATSGDYRNYFEQDGKRFSHTIDGRTGYPVKHNLASVSVLHESVAMADAWATALTVLGAEVGLKLAENNQVAAYFIVRTESGFEQYSSSHFEQLRLN
;
A
#
# COMPACT_ATOMS: atom_id res chain seq x y z
N ILE A 1 -13.35 -5.10 -19.29
CA ILE A 1 -12.65 -6.34 -18.89
C ILE A 1 -13.72 -7.37 -18.53
N ASN A 2 -13.70 -8.53 -19.18
CA ASN A 2 -14.55 -9.67 -18.83
C ASN A 2 -13.66 -10.80 -18.32
N LEU A 3 -13.98 -11.34 -17.15
CA LEU A 3 -13.33 -12.49 -16.56
C LEU A 3 -14.27 -13.71 -16.72
N ARG A 4 -13.76 -14.82 -17.25
CA ARG A 4 -14.47 -16.08 -17.33
C ARG A 4 -13.64 -17.18 -16.67
N GLN A 5 -14.23 -17.89 -15.74
CA GLN A 5 -13.64 -19.11 -15.21
C GLN A 5 -13.84 -20.27 -16.19
N ARG A 6 -12.78 -21.05 -16.44
CA ARG A 6 -12.79 -22.31 -17.19
C ARG A 6 -12.02 -23.35 -16.39
N ASP A 7 -12.73 -24.32 -15.86
CA ASP A 7 -12.17 -25.36 -15.02
C ASP A 7 -11.26 -24.79 -13.91
N GLU A 8 -9.97 -25.06 -13.95
CA GLU A 8 -8.97 -24.57 -12.99
C GLU A 8 -8.25 -23.26 -13.45
N SER A 9 -8.68 -22.68 -14.57
CA SER A 9 -8.07 -21.49 -15.16
C SER A 9 -9.05 -20.32 -15.27
N TYR A 10 -8.52 -19.12 -15.50
CA TYR A 10 -9.30 -17.93 -15.79
C TYR A 10 -8.88 -17.33 -17.12
N GLU A 11 -9.87 -17.02 -17.94
CA GLU A 11 -9.68 -16.27 -19.18
C GLU A 11 -10.05 -14.80 -18.96
N LEU A 12 -9.16 -13.91 -19.35
CA LEU A 12 -9.40 -12.48 -19.34
C LEU A 12 -9.61 -11.99 -20.77
N LYS A 13 -10.78 -11.40 -21.05
CA LYS A 13 -11.06 -10.74 -22.33
C LYS A 13 -11.05 -9.24 -22.16
N LEU A 14 -10.18 -8.58 -22.90
CA LEU A 14 -10.14 -7.14 -23.02
C LEU A 14 -11.02 -6.70 -24.20
N SER A 15 -11.80 -5.64 -24.03
CA SER A 15 -12.65 -5.06 -25.10
C SER A 15 -11.82 -4.34 -26.18
N SER A 16 -10.57 -3.98 -25.88
CA SER A 16 -9.60 -3.44 -26.82
C SER A 16 -8.19 -3.83 -26.38
N PRO A 17 -7.19 -3.89 -27.28
CA PRO A 17 -5.80 -4.11 -26.89
C PRO A 17 -5.36 -3.09 -25.86
N ARG A 18 -4.89 -3.57 -24.69
CA ARG A 18 -4.38 -2.73 -23.59
C ARG A 18 -3.24 -3.45 -22.91
N TYR A 19 -2.26 -2.68 -22.47
CA TYR A 19 -1.24 -3.18 -21.58
C TYR A 19 -1.84 -3.37 -20.18
N MET A 20 -1.53 -4.47 -19.54
CA MET A 20 -1.95 -4.79 -18.19
C MET A 20 -0.70 -4.92 -17.32
N ASP A 21 -0.62 -4.12 -16.29
CA ASP A 21 0.46 -4.12 -15.30
C ASP A 21 -0.09 -4.56 -13.94
N LEU A 22 0.57 -5.52 -13.32
CA LEU A 22 0.21 -6.07 -12.02
C LEU A 22 1.13 -5.55 -10.89
N SER A 23 2.03 -4.62 -11.15
CA SER A 23 2.98 -4.10 -10.15
C SER A 23 2.31 -3.50 -8.93
N ALA A 24 1.08 -2.99 -9.08
CA ALA A 24 0.29 -2.43 -8.00
C ALA A 24 -0.31 -3.48 -7.01
N ILE A 25 -0.13 -4.78 -7.27
CA ILE A 25 -0.72 -5.84 -6.46
C ILE A 25 0.24 -7.04 -6.26
N ALA A 26 1.25 -7.16 -7.11
CA ALA A 26 2.07 -8.36 -7.19
C ALA A 26 2.92 -8.59 -5.93
N LYS A 27 3.48 -7.53 -5.34
CA LYS A 27 4.28 -7.64 -4.11
C LYS A 27 3.42 -8.07 -2.93
N GLY A 28 2.28 -7.38 -2.74
CA GLY A 28 1.31 -7.74 -1.71
C GLY A 28 0.78 -9.17 -1.88
N TYR A 29 0.50 -9.59 -3.11
CA TYR A 29 0.10 -10.97 -3.39
C TYR A 29 1.20 -11.97 -3.03
N GLY A 30 2.46 -11.67 -3.33
CA GLY A 30 3.61 -12.48 -2.95
C GLY A 30 3.70 -12.68 -1.43
N VAL A 31 3.52 -11.61 -0.66
CA VAL A 31 3.45 -11.66 0.81
C VAL A 31 2.31 -12.57 1.28
N ASP A 32 1.10 -12.44 0.71
CA ASP A 32 -0.05 -13.27 1.05
C ASP A 32 0.20 -14.76 0.72
N VAL A 33 0.87 -15.06 -0.40
CA VAL A 33 1.23 -16.45 -0.79
C VAL A 33 2.16 -17.07 0.24
N VAL A 34 3.23 -16.36 0.62
CA VAL A 34 4.19 -16.85 1.63
C VAL A 34 3.50 -17.01 2.99
N GLY A 35 2.67 -16.04 3.39
CA GLY A 35 1.91 -16.12 4.64
C GLY A 35 1.00 -17.36 4.69
N ARG A 36 0.25 -17.64 3.61
CA ARG A 36 -0.57 -18.85 3.51
C ARG A 36 0.25 -20.13 3.56
N LEU A 37 1.46 -20.13 2.97
CA LEU A 37 2.34 -21.30 3.05
C LEU A 37 2.79 -21.55 4.49
N LEU A 38 3.20 -20.53 5.21
CA LEU A 38 3.59 -20.64 6.62
C LEU A 38 2.44 -21.19 7.49
N GLN A 39 1.22 -20.68 7.29
CA GLN A 39 0.03 -21.19 7.98
C GLN A 39 -0.25 -22.66 7.69
N LYS A 40 -0.11 -23.11 6.43
CA LYS A 40 -0.26 -24.52 6.05
C LYS A 40 0.79 -25.43 6.71
N GLN A 41 1.95 -24.88 7.06
CA GLN A 41 3.02 -25.56 7.83
C GLN A 41 2.83 -25.48 9.35
N GLY A 42 1.71 -24.96 9.84
CA GLY A 42 1.44 -24.81 11.27
C GLY A 42 2.18 -23.67 11.95
N ILE A 43 2.79 -22.75 11.19
CA ILE A 43 3.46 -21.58 11.73
C ILE A 43 2.43 -20.47 11.92
N GLU A 44 2.08 -20.17 13.17
CA GLU A 44 1.02 -19.22 13.52
C GLU A 44 1.53 -17.80 13.83
N ARG A 45 2.82 -17.65 14.12
CA ARG A 45 3.44 -16.37 14.51
C ARG A 45 4.59 -16.04 13.57
N TYR A 46 4.39 -15.03 12.72
CA TYR A 46 5.39 -14.64 11.74
C TYR A 46 5.18 -13.20 11.27
N LEU A 47 6.24 -12.65 10.69
CA LEU A 47 6.24 -11.44 9.90
C LEU A 47 6.89 -11.77 8.56
N VAL A 48 6.19 -11.47 7.47
CA VAL A 48 6.72 -11.60 6.10
C VAL A 48 6.78 -10.22 5.49
N GLU A 49 7.90 -9.90 4.87
CA GLU A 49 8.11 -8.65 4.12
C GLU A 49 8.64 -8.96 2.73
N ILE A 50 8.07 -8.32 1.71
CA ILE A 50 8.56 -8.33 0.33
C ILE A 50 8.48 -6.91 -0.22
N GLY A 51 9.63 -6.26 -0.40
CA GLY A 51 9.72 -4.95 -1.03
C GLY A 51 9.02 -3.81 -0.30
N GLY A 52 8.78 -3.95 1.01
CA GLY A 52 8.11 -2.98 1.86
C GLY A 52 6.66 -3.34 2.21
N GLU A 53 6.06 -4.30 1.51
CA GLU A 53 4.75 -4.85 1.84
C GLU A 53 4.91 -5.92 2.91
N ILE A 54 4.11 -5.83 3.97
CA ILE A 54 4.30 -6.63 5.19
C ILE A 54 2.98 -7.29 5.59
N ILE A 55 3.06 -8.55 6.05
CA ILE A 55 2.01 -9.17 6.86
C ILE A 55 2.57 -9.58 8.22
N ALA A 56 1.86 -9.25 9.28
CA ALA A 56 2.11 -9.73 10.63
C ALA A 56 1.00 -10.68 11.06
N ARG A 57 1.36 -11.87 11.51
CA ARG A 57 0.41 -12.85 12.06
C ARG A 57 0.80 -13.24 13.48
N GLY A 58 -0.24 -13.47 14.29
CA GLY A 58 -0.08 -13.73 15.70
C GLY A 58 0.59 -12.56 16.43
N ARG A 59 1.12 -12.83 17.60
CA ARG A 59 1.82 -11.84 18.45
C ARG A 59 3.24 -12.35 18.76
N LYS A 60 4.13 -11.44 19.06
CA LYS A 60 5.49 -11.77 19.53
C LYS A 60 5.45 -12.46 20.91
N PRO A 61 6.57 -13.04 21.38
CA PRO A 61 6.69 -13.49 22.78
C PRO A 61 6.19 -12.42 23.77
N GLU A 62 5.72 -12.82 24.92
CA GLU A 62 5.14 -11.97 25.96
C GLU A 62 3.84 -11.26 25.50
N ASP A 63 3.14 -11.84 24.53
CA ASP A 63 1.89 -11.33 23.98
C ASP A 63 1.99 -9.88 23.42
N LYS A 64 3.17 -9.48 22.93
CA LYS A 64 3.38 -8.15 22.34
C LYS A 64 3.01 -8.11 20.86
N PRO A 65 2.36 -7.04 20.36
CA PRO A 65 2.13 -6.90 18.92
C PRO A 65 3.43 -6.71 18.16
N TRP A 66 3.41 -6.99 16.87
CA TRP A 66 4.46 -6.58 15.96
C TRP A 66 4.43 -5.05 15.83
N ARG A 67 5.59 -4.42 15.79
CA ARG A 67 5.69 -2.96 15.65
C ARG A 67 6.28 -2.64 14.29
N ILE A 68 5.47 -2.02 13.45
CA ILE A 68 5.85 -1.66 12.09
C ILE A 68 5.95 -0.14 11.99
N ALA A 69 7.02 0.34 11.39
CA ALA A 69 7.21 1.77 11.15
C ALA A 69 6.70 2.14 9.76
N ILE A 70 5.84 3.15 9.68
CA ILE A 70 5.63 3.94 8.47
C ILE A 70 6.80 4.91 8.39
N GLU A 71 7.53 4.91 7.29
CA GLU A 71 8.71 5.75 7.12
C GLU A 71 8.34 7.21 6.83
N ALA A 72 9.17 8.12 7.32
CA ALA A 72 9.12 9.50 6.91
C ALA A 72 9.59 9.62 5.45
N PRO A 73 8.88 10.39 4.60
CA PRO A 73 9.23 10.53 3.18
C PRO A 73 10.38 11.52 2.96
N ASN A 74 11.49 11.34 3.69
CA ASN A 74 12.70 12.16 3.63
C ASN A 74 13.77 11.48 2.79
N ASP A 75 14.58 12.28 2.10
CA ASP A 75 15.72 11.81 1.31
C ASP A 75 16.94 11.47 2.19
N ASP A 76 16.98 11.91 3.46
CA ASP A 76 18.11 11.81 4.40
C ASP A 76 18.21 10.47 5.16
N GLY A 77 17.62 9.39 4.62
CA GLY A 77 17.68 8.06 5.21
C GLY A 77 16.38 7.60 5.87
N ARG A 78 16.40 6.36 6.37
CA ARG A 78 15.22 5.74 6.96
C ARG A 78 14.95 6.27 8.36
N ARG A 79 13.88 7.00 8.53
CA ARG A 79 13.38 7.44 9.85
C ARG A 79 11.93 6.99 10.00
N ALA A 80 11.60 6.45 11.16
CA ALA A 80 10.22 6.15 11.51
C ALA A 80 9.45 7.46 11.67
N HIS A 81 8.35 7.60 10.93
CA HIS A 81 7.40 8.69 11.06
C HIS A 81 6.30 8.33 12.06
N LEU A 82 5.74 7.14 11.91
CA LEU A 82 4.72 6.58 12.78
C LEU A 82 5.02 5.11 13.03
N ILE A 83 4.89 4.65 14.27
CA ILE A 83 4.98 3.23 14.63
C ILE A 83 3.58 2.74 14.98
N ILE A 84 3.14 1.70 14.30
CA ILE A 84 1.83 1.07 14.51
C ILE A 84 1.99 -0.35 15.05
N PRO A 85 1.16 -0.75 16.01
CA PRO A 85 1.06 -2.15 16.42
C PRO A 85 0.30 -2.93 15.35
N LEU A 86 0.82 -4.08 14.92
CA LEU A 86 0.12 -4.98 14.00
C LEU A 86 -0.03 -6.36 14.60
N SER A 87 -1.23 -6.92 14.42
CA SER A 87 -1.53 -8.31 14.76
C SER A 87 -2.57 -8.82 13.79
N ASN A 88 -2.29 -9.91 13.08
CA ASN A 88 -3.17 -10.49 12.06
C ASN A 88 -3.59 -9.52 10.94
N MET A 89 -2.72 -8.58 10.62
CA MET A 89 -2.97 -7.50 9.66
C MET A 89 -1.78 -7.32 8.73
N GLY A 90 -2.06 -6.90 7.51
CA GLY A 90 -1.06 -6.47 6.53
C GLY A 90 -0.99 -4.95 6.41
N ILE A 91 0.14 -4.48 5.89
CA ILE A 91 0.36 -3.10 5.49
C ILE A 91 1.10 -3.04 4.16
N ALA A 92 0.69 -2.13 3.30
CA ALA A 92 1.44 -1.75 2.11
C ALA A 92 1.56 -0.23 2.03
N THR A 93 2.66 0.25 1.45
CA THR A 93 2.91 1.69 1.29
C THR A 93 3.32 2.01 -0.14
N SER A 94 2.54 2.83 -0.81
CA SER A 94 2.90 3.47 -2.08
C SER A 94 3.40 4.89 -1.83
N GLY A 95 4.51 5.26 -2.48
CA GLY A 95 5.06 6.61 -2.32
C GLY A 95 6.05 6.95 -3.43
N ASP A 96 6.28 8.25 -3.64
CA ASP A 96 7.15 8.78 -4.68
C ASP A 96 8.53 9.21 -4.15
N TYR A 97 8.80 9.02 -2.85
CA TYR A 97 10.04 9.49 -2.24
C TYR A 97 11.27 8.61 -2.53
N ARG A 98 11.08 7.37 -2.98
CA ARG A 98 12.17 6.45 -3.36
C ARG A 98 12.30 6.22 -4.85
N ASN A 99 11.19 6.24 -5.57
CA ASN A 99 11.11 5.90 -6.99
C ASN A 99 10.59 7.11 -7.77
N TYR A 100 11.48 8.02 -8.11
CA TYR A 100 11.21 9.18 -8.95
C TYR A 100 12.35 9.37 -9.94
N PHE A 101 12.11 10.13 -10.98
CA PHE A 101 13.16 10.63 -11.87
C PHE A 101 13.09 12.15 -11.92
N GLU A 102 14.24 12.77 -12.14
CA GLU A 102 14.35 14.21 -12.30
C GLU A 102 14.69 14.54 -13.74
N GLN A 103 13.96 15.48 -14.31
CA GLN A 103 14.24 16.04 -15.62
C GLN A 103 14.03 17.55 -15.59
N ASP A 104 15.03 18.32 -16.05
CA ASP A 104 15.00 19.79 -16.06
C ASP A 104 14.67 20.42 -14.69
N GLY A 105 15.21 19.86 -13.61
CA GLY A 105 14.97 20.29 -12.24
C GLY A 105 13.57 20.02 -11.72
N LYS A 106 12.77 19.23 -12.44
CA LYS A 106 11.44 18.79 -12.01
C LYS A 106 11.45 17.31 -11.65
N ARG A 107 10.85 17.00 -10.51
CA ARG A 107 10.65 15.63 -10.03
C ARG A 107 9.38 15.05 -10.63
N PHE A 108 9.48 13.82 -11.15
CA PHE A 108 8.36 13.07 -11.70
C PHE A 108 8.21 11.76 -10.94
N SER A 109 6.98 11.50 -10.45
CA SER A 109 6.64 10.22 -9.86
C SER A 109 6.74 9.09 -10.87
N HIS A 110 7.13 7.90 -10.42
CA HIS A 110 7.04 6.68 -11.24
C HIS A 110 5.58 6.20 -11.41
N THR A 111 4.67 6.70 -10.59
CA THR A 111 3.25 6.35 -10.66
C THR A 111 2.56 7.07 -11.79
N ILE A 112 2.00 6.31 -12.73
CA ILE A 112 1.27 6.83 -13.91
C ILE A 112 -0.22 6.85 -13.63
N ASP A 113 -0.87 7.98 -13.88
CA ASP A 113 -2.32 8.07 -13.91
C ASP A 113 -2.85 7.45 -15.21
N GLY A 114 -3.49 6.30 -15.12
CA GLY A 114 -4.05 5.57 -16.27
C GLY A 114 -5.13 6.33 -17.05
N ARG A 115 -5.68 7.43 -16.51
CA ARG A 115 -6.65 8.31 -17.21
C ARG A 115 -5.96 9.27 -18.16
N THR A 116 -4.76 9.72 -17.80
CA THR A 116 -3.99 10.72 -18.55
C THR A 116 -2.81 10.13 -19.31
N GLY A 117 -2.28 8.99 -18.84
CA GLY A 117 -1.04 8.38 -19.35
C GLY A 117 0.23 9.10 -18.88
N TYR A 118 0.13 10.03 -17.95
CA TYR A 118 1.26 10.81 -17.42
C TYR A 118 1.49 10.54 -15.93
N PRO A 119 2.72 10.80 -15.42
CA PRO A 119 3.00 10.80 -14.00
C PRO A 119 2.03 11.68 -13.20
N VAL A 120 1.65 11.22 -12.01
CA VAL A 120 0.86 12.03 -11.07
C VAL A 120 1.61 13.31 -10.69
N LYS A 121 0.87 14.42 -10.49
CA LYS A 121 1.45 15.76 -10.28
C LYS A 121 1.11 16.41 -8.94
N HIS A 122 0.40 15.68 -8.06
CA HIS A 122 0.03 16.20 -6.74
C HIS A 122 1.20 16.06 -5.74
N ASN A 123 1.06 16.70 -4.59
CA ASN A 123 2.07 16.76 -3.53
C ASN A 123 1.98 15.58 -2.51
N LEU A 124 1.19 14.55 -2.78
CA LEU A 124 1.11 13.36 -1.94
C LEU A 124 2.44 12.62 -1.96
N ALA A 125 3.05 12.46 -0.79
CA ALA A 125 4.34 11.81 -0.63
C ALA A 125 4.22 10.30 -0.48
N SER A 126 3.25 9.84 0.33
CA SER A 126 2.98 8.41 0.51
C SER A 126 1.58 8.15 1.02
N VAL A 127 1.11 6.93 0.73
CA VAL A 127 -0.10 6.34 1.31
C VAL A 127 0.22 4.98 1.87
N SER A 128 -0.08 4.76 3.14
CA SER A 128 0.00 3.44 3.78
C SER A 128 -1.41 2.92 4.03
N VAL A 129 -1.67 1.68 3.68
CA VAL A 129 -2.98 1.03 3.83
C VAL A 129 -2.84 -0.22 4.68
N LEU A 130 -3.75 -0.37 5.65
CA LEU A 130 -3.91 -1.57 6.46
C LEU A 130 -5.05 -2.42 5.90
N HIS A 131 -4.81 -3.72 5.72
CA HIS A 131 -5.82 -4.67 5.26
C HIS A 131 -5.41 -6.09 5.64
N GLU A 132 -6.37 -7.01 5.83
CA GLU A 132 -6.09 -8.42 6.12
C GLU A 132 -5.35 -9.14 4.99
N SER A 133 -5.60 -8.75 3.74
CA SER A 133 -4.84 -9.16 2.54
C SER A 133 -3.88 -8.07 2.14
N VAL A 134 -2.60 -8.40 2.03
CA VAL A 134 -1.56 -7.45 1.61
C VAL A 134 -1.70 -7.09 0.13
N ALA A 135 -2.18 -8.03 -0.70
CA ALA A 135 -2.52 -7.74 -2.10
C ALA A 135 -3.55 -6.60 -2.22
N MET A 136 -4.57 -6.60 -1.36
CA MET A 136 -5.57 -5.52 -1.33
C MET A 136 -5.00 -4.23 -0.76
N ALA A 137 -4.16 -4.30 0.28
CA ALA A 137 -3.46 -3.13 0.80
C ALA A 137 -2.60 -2.45 -0.27
N ASP A 138 -1.81 -3.23 -1.03
CA ASP A 138 -0.93 -2.78 -2.12
C ASP A 138 -1.74 -2.10 -3.25
N ALA A 139 -2.83 -2.77 -3.70
CA ALA A 139 -3.74 -2.22 -4.70
C ALA A 139 -4.38 -0.90 -4.26
N TRP A 140 -4.89 -0.84 -3.03
CA TRP A 140 -5.49 0.38 -2.49
C TRP A 140 -4.46 1.50 -2.32
N ALA A 141 -3.26 1.21 -1.78
CA ALA A 141 -2.21 2.21 -1.61
C ALA A 141 -1.84 2.85 -2.96
N THR A 142 -1.70 2.06 -4.02
CA THR A 142 -1.44 2.56 -5.37
C THR A 142 -2.62 3.36 -5.93
N ALA A 143 -3.85 2.87 -5.80
CA ALA A 143 -5.04 3.57 -6.30
C ALA A 143 -5.22 4.94 -5.62
N LEU A 144 -5.05 4.99 -4.30
CA LEU A 144 -5.16 6.23 -3.52
C LEU A 144 -4.01 7.19 -3.86
N THR A 145 -2.80 6.66 -4.15
CA THR A 145 -1.69 7.48 -4.65
C THR A 145 -2.01 8.11 -5.99
N VAL A 146 -2.62 7.39 -6.93
CA VAL A 146 -3.04 7.97 -8.22
C VAL A 146 -4.06 9.09 -8.06
N LEU A 147 -4.98 8.96 -7.10
CA LEU A 147 -6.06 9.93 -6.87
C LEU A 147 -5.61 11.20 -6.12
N GLY A 148 -4.50 11.13 -5.38
CA GLY A 148 -4.06 12.20 -4.50
C GLY A 148 -4.82 12.26 -3.17
N ALA A 149 -4.37 13.09 -2.25
CA ALA A 149 -4.85 13.09 -0.86
C ALA A 149 -6.34 13.41 -0.73
N GLU A 150 -6.83 14.47 -1.37
CA GLU A 150 -8.21 14.94 -1.19
C GLU A 150 -9.24 13.91 -1.69
N VAL A 151 -9.09 13.46 -2.94
CA VAL A 151 -10.00 12.49 -3.55
C VAL A 151 -9.80 11.11 -2.93
N GLY A 152 -8.53 10.74 -2.67
CA GLY A 152 -8.16 9.47 -2.06
C GLY A 152 -8.72 9.30 -0.66
N LEU A 153 -8.65 10.33 0.19
CA LEU A 153 -9.21 10.27 1.55
C LEU A 153 -10.74 10.10 1.51
N LYS A 154 -11.44 10.85 0.66
CA LYS A 154 -12.90 10.70 0.49
C LYS A 154 -13.28 9.29 0.03
N LEU A 155 -12.49 8.72 -0.89
CA LEU A 155 -12.72 7.35 -1.38
C LEU A 155 -12.44 6.31 -0.28
N ALA A 156 -11.37 6.50 0.50
CA ALA A 156 -11.02 5.63 1.61
C ALA A 156 -12.13 5.62 2.69
N GLU A 157 -12.67 6.78 3.06
CA GLU A 157 -13.79 6.89 3.99
C GLU A 157 -15.04 6.16 3.47
N ASN A 158 -15.44 6.41 2.22
CA ASN A 158 -16.63 5.81 1.63
C ASN A 158 -16.56 4.28 1.51
N ASN A 159 -15.35 3.72 1.43
CA ASN A 159 -15.12 2.28 1.27
C ASN A 159 -14.55 1.61 2.55
N GLN A 160 -14.51 2.34 3.66
CA GLN A 160 -13.95 1.84 4.93
C GLN A 160 -12.52 1.30 4.78
N VAL A 161 -11.71 1.93 3.94
CA VAL A 161 -10.31 1.58 3.75
C VAL A 161 -9.47 2.27 4.83
N ALA A 162 -8.69 1.50 5.57
CA ALA A 162 -7.78 2.03 6.60
C ALA A 162 -6.53 2.61 5.93
N ALA A 163 -6.53 3.91 5.66
CA ALA A 163 -5.48 4.59 4.91
C ALA A 163 -4.88 5.78 5.68
N TYR A 164 -3.56 5.91 5.57
CA TYR A 164 -2.77 6.99 6.17
C TYR A 164 -1.97 7.68 5.07
N PHE A 165 -2.13 9.01 4.96
CA PHE A 165 -1.56 9.85 3.91
C PHE A 165 -0.52 10.79 4.49
N ILE A 166 0.61 10.94 3.81
CA ILE A 166 1.60 11.96 4.10
C ILE A 166 1.72 12.87 2.87
N VAL A 167 1.49 14.17 3.06
CA VAL A 167 1.42 15.18 2.01
C VAL A 167 2.55 16.18 2.20
N ARG A 168 3.27 16.54 1.14
CA ARG A 168 4.28 17.61 1.16
C ARG A 168 3.63 18.96 1.18
N THR A 169 4.16 19.83 2.02
CA THR A 169 3.82 21.26 2.10
C THR A 169 5.09 22.10 1.97
N GLU A 170 4.96 23.40 1.87
CA GLU A 170 6.10 24.33 1.86
C GLU A 170 6.92 24.28 3.17
N SER A 171 6.28 23.97 4.28
CA SER A 171 6.89 23.90 5.62
C SER A 171 7.28 22.50 6.08
N GLY A 172 7.06 21.45 5.25
CA GLY A 172 7.37 20.07 5.60
C GLY A 172 6.30 19.09 5.17
N PHE A 173 5.70 18.37 6.11
CA PHE A 173 4.71 17.32 5.82
C PHE A 173 3.47 17.47 6.71
N GLU A 174 2.32 17.31 6.10
CA GLU A 174 1.03 17.13 6.77
C GLU A 174 0.54 15.70 6.67
N GLN A 175 -0.31 15.30 7.61
CA GLN A 175 -0.79 13.93 7.76
C GLN A 175 -2.31 13.91 7.77
N TYR A 176 -2.87 12.94 7.09
CA TYR A 176 -4.31 12.68 7.09
C TYR A 176 -4.53 11.18 7.22
N SER A 177 -5.59 10.79 7.90
CA SER A 177 -5.97 9.38 8.05
C SER A 177 -7.46 9.20 7.86
N SER A 178 -7.85 8.05 7.33
CA SER A 178 -9.24 7.65 7.35
C SER A 178 -9.68 7.26 8.77
N SER A 179 -10.97 7.41 9.05
CA SER A 179 -11.56 7.01 10.33
C SER A 179 -11.28 5.54 10.65
N HIS A 180 -11.28 4.68 9.64
CA HIS A 180 -10.99 3.25 9.82
C HIS A 180 -9.52 2.98 10.19
N PHE A 181 -8.57 3.75 9.64
CA PHE A 181 -7.16 3.65 10.04
C PHE A 181 -6.97 3.99 11.52
N GLU A 182 -7.59 5.07 11.99
CA GLU A 182 -7.50 5.45 13.41
C GLU A 182 -8.09 4.39 14.33
N GLN A 183 -9.20 3.75 13.96
CA GLN A 183 -9.79 2.65 14.72
C GLN A 183 -8.83 1.45 14.83
N LEU A 184 -8.20 1.04 13.73
CA LEU A 184 -7.29 -0.12 13.71
C LEU A 184 -5.95 0.17 14.39
N ARG A 185 -5.47 1.41 14.35
CA ARG A 185 -4.21 1.81 14.98
C ARG A 185 -4.28 1.81 16.52
N LEU A 186 -5.46 2.01 17.08
CA LEU A 186 -5.67 2.12 18.52
C LEU A 186 -5.98 0.76 19.19
N ASN A 187 -6.28 -0.28 18.42
CA ASN A 187 -6.55 -1.65 18.87
C ASN A 187 -5.29 -2.53 18.74
#